data_b059a2fdbccb0e4b47ee39bedc53e907
#
_entry.id   b059a2fdbccb0e4b47ee39bedc53e907
#
_cell.length_a   1.000
_cell.length_b   1.000
_cell.length_c   1.000
_cell.angle_alpha   90.00
_cell.angle_beta   90.00
_cell.angle_gamma   90.00
#
_symmetry.space_group_name_H-M   'P 1'
#
loop_
_entity.id
_entity.type
_entity.pdbx_description
1 polymer ?
#
loop_
_entity_poly.entity_id
_entity_poly.type
_entity_poly.pdbx_seq_one_letter_code
_entity_poly.pdbx_strand_id
1 'polypeptide(L)'
;SLGVKVRTLFARPVLADLAASLRSHHEVAVPANLITAESRSITPQMLPLIELTQGEIDRILATVPGGVGNIQDIYALSPLQDGILFHHLLARQGDPYLLVSQMAFADRGVLDRYLAAVQRVVDRHDILRTSFVWEGLSRAAQVVWRNAPLNVTEVELDGSGGPGHAQLRLRFDPRQHRIDLGRAPLLRFVIAREPGSARWLLLQLQHHLIGDHTTLEVMHAEVKAVLGGRDHELAAPQPFRNLVAQARLGVGTKAHEEFFRGLLGDIDAPTTPFGLSAVHGDGCGVHEAHRRLPQALNARLRSQARRLGVSLASLCHLAWGQVVARSSGREQVVFGTVLFGRMHGGAGADRTMGLFINTLPLRLDLDGTGVEASVRTTHARLAELLAHEHASLALAQRCSGVAAPAPLFSALLNYRHTAPALACGPDAGLGGVEWLGGEERTNYPLTLSVDDFGEALGLTAQVAEPVSADRVCGYMQRALEQLADALEQAPNTPVRELDILPSAERAYLLEELNRTAA
;
A
#
# COMPACT_ATOMS: atom_id res chain seq x y z
N SER A 1 -1.23 29.02 -11.71
CA SER A 1 -1.34 27.71 -12.35
C SER A 1 -2.81 27.31 -12.44
N LEU A 2 -3.22 26.69 -13.56
CA LEU A 2 -4.55 26.12 -13.71
C LEU A 2 -4.51 24.74 -13.09
N GLY A 3 -5.30 24.49 -12.05
CA GLY A 3 -5.44 23.19 -11.40
C GLY A 3 -6.77 22.54 -11.74
N VAL A 4 -6.80 21.23 -11.76
CA VAL A 4 -8.02 20.41 -11.88
C VAL A 4 -8.14 19.54 -10.63
N LYS A 5 -9.34 19.51 -10.03
CA LYS A 5 -9.61 18.56 -8.95
C LYS A 5 -9.63 17.14 -9.55
N VAL A 6 -9.01 16.17 -8.89
CA VAL A 6 -8.98 14.76 -9.33
C VAL A 6 -10.39 14.24 -9.62
N ARG A 7 -11.36 14.54 -8.76
CA ARG A 7 -12.79 14.24 -9.00
C ARG A 7 -13.29 14.74 -10.37
N THR A 8 -12.86 15.94 -10.81
CA THR A 8 -13.28 16.52 -12.10
C THR A 8 -12.67 15.77 -13.27
N LEU A 9 -11.42 15.29 -13.12
CA LEU A 9 -10.74 14.46 -14.13
C LEU A 9 -11.50 13.15 -14.36
N PHE A 10 -11.94 12.50 -13.29
CA PHE A 10 -12.74 11.27 -13.37
C PHE A 10 -14.18 11.52 -13.85
N ALA A 11 -14.81 12.60 -13.40
CA ALA A 11 -16.19 12.92 -13.75
C ALA A 11 -16.35 13.48 -15.17
N ARG A 12 -15.27 14.03 -15.77
CA ARG A 12 -15.26 14.64 -17.09
C ARG A 12 -14.05 14.21 -17.90
N PRO A 13 -14.03 12.96 -18.38
CA PRO A 13 -12.87 12.39 -19.10
C PRO A 13 -12.67 12.98 -20.50
N VAL A 14 -13.66 13.75 -21.01
CA VAL A 14 -13.54 14.46 -22.28
C VAL A 14 -12.70 15.72 -22.10
N LEU A 15 -11.62 15.86 -22.86
CA LEU A 15 -10.62 16.91 -22.71
C LEU A 15 -11.24 18.33 -22.77
N ALA A 16 -12.23 18.54 -23.66
CA ALA A 16 -12.93 19.82 -23.80
C ALA A 16 -13.75 20.18 -22.52
N ASP A 17 -14.46 19.21 -21.95
CA ASP A 17 -15.25 19.41 -20.73
C ASP A 17 -14.35 19.59 -19.50
N LEU A 18 -13.21 18.89 -19.51
CA LEU A 18 -12.17 19.05 -18.51
C LEU A 18 -11.56 20.46 -18.56
N ALA A 19 -11.19 20.93 -19.77
CA ALA A 19 -10.66 22.28 -19.96
C ALA A 19 -11.64 23.36 -19.50
N ALA A 20 -12.94 23.20 -19.78
CA ALA A 20 -13.98 24.13 -19.32
C ALA A 20 -14.17 24.14 -17.81
N SER A 21 -13.73 23.11 -17.11
CA SER A 21 -13.83 22.96 -15.64
C SER A 21 -12.59 23.43 -14.89
N LEU A 22 -11.52 23.82 -15.59
CA LEU A 22 -10.30 24.33 -14.97
C LEU A 22 -10.58 25.60 -14.16
N ARG A 23 -10.26 25.57 -12.88
CA ARG A 23 -10.38 26.71 -11.96
C ARG A 23 -9.03 26.95 -11.30
N SER A 24 -8.86 28.11 -10.67
CA SER A 24 -7.70 28.34 -9.80
C SER A 24 -7.69 27.30 -8.68
N HIS A 25 -6.65 26.50 -8.61
CA HIS A 25 -6.48 25.49 -7.57
C HIS A 25 -5.89 26.17 -6.33
N HIS A 26 -6.56 26.03 -5.18
CA HIS A 26 -5.93 26.34 -3.90
C HIS A 26 -4.99 25.18 -3.56
N GLU A 27 -3.72 25.34 -3.86
CA GLU A 27 -2.68 24.46 -3.30
C GLU A 27 -2.61 24.69 -1.79
N VAL A 28 -2.54 23.60 -1.03
CA VAL A 28 -2.24 23.67 0.40
C VAL A 28 -0.85 24.27 0.56
N ALA A 29 -0.76 25.44 1.18
CA ALA A 29 0.52 26.05 1.48
C ALA A 29 1.23 25.20 2.56
N VAL A 30 2.31 24.52 2.17
CA VAL A 30 3.12 23.76 3.12
C VAL A 30 3.93 24.74 3.97
N PRO A 31 3.76 24.74 5.30
CA PRO A 31 4.57 25.61 6.17
C PRO A 31 6.06 25.33 6.02
N ALA A 32 6.90 26.35 6.06
CA ALA A 32 8.34 26.18 6.00
C ALA A 32 8.85 25.34 7.19
N ASN A 33 9.91 24.53 6.96
CA ASN A 33 10.64 23.92 8.04
C ASN A 33 11.52 25.00 8.71
N LEU A 34 11.35 25.21 10.01
CA LEU A 34 12.07 26.22 10.77
C LEU A 34 13.30 25.66 11.50
N ILE A 35 13.52 24.33 11.43
CA ILE A 35 14.72 23.69 12.01
C ILE A 35 15.85 23.71 10.97
N THR A 36 16.87 24.52 11.23
CA THR A 36 18.06 24.63 10.37
C THR A 36 19.24 23.83 10.93
N ALA A 37 20.34 23.73 10.17
CA ALA A 37 21.55 23.06 10.64
C ALA A 37 22.22 23.81 11.81
N GLU A 38 21.96 25.11 11.92
CA GLU A 38 22.50 26.00 12.95
C GLU A 38 21.65 26.06 14.21
N SER A 39 20.46 25.43 14.19
CA SER A 39 19.54 25.41 15.34
C SER A 39 20.20 24.76 16.55
N ARG A 40 20.24 25.47 17.68
CA ARG A 40 20.80 24.97 18.96
C ARG A 40 19.69 24.50 19.92
N SER A 41 18.46 24.83 19.65
CA SER A 41 17.26 24.40 20.38
C SER A 41 16.10 24.23 19.41
N ILE A 42 15.13 23.40 19.78
CA ILE A 42 13.87 23.23 19.06
C ILE A 42 12.74 23.61 20.00
N THR A 43 11.85 24.49 19.55
CA THR A 43 10.72 24.98 20.34
C THR A 43 9.40 24.64 19.67
N PRO A 44 8.25 24.63 20.39
CA PRO A 44 6.93 24.37 19.83
C PRO A 44 6.59 25.24 18.61
N GLN A 45 7.02 26.50 18.59
CA GLN A 45 6.76 27.44 17.50
C GLN A 45 7.50 27.05 16.19
N MET A 46 8.53 26.21 16.28
CA MET A 46 9.26 25.71 15.12
C MET A 46 8.58 24.50 14.46
N LEU A 47 7.50 23.97 15.05
CA LEU A 47 6.85 22.73 14.66
C LEU A 47 5.42 22.96 14.13
N PRO A 48 5.24 23.55 12.93
CA PRO A 48 3.91 23.95 12.44
C PRO A 48 3.01 22.76 12.06
N LEU A 49 3.54 21.53 11.98
CA LEU A 49 2.78 20.33 11.59
C LEU A 49 2.52 19.35 12.76
N ILE A 50 2.90 19.72 13.98
CA ILE A 50 2.58 18.96 15.20
C ILE A 50 2.56 19.91 16.40
N GLU A 51 1.59 19.70 17.29
CA GLU A 51 1.52 20.41 18.56
C GLU A 51 2.18 19.56 19.65
N LEU A 52 3.29 20.04 20.19
CA LEU A 52 4.03 19.42 21.29
C LEU A 52 4.43 20.47 22.32
N THR A 53 4.44 20.09 23.58
CA THR A 53 5.03 20.91 24.65
C THR A 53 6.56 20.85 24.61
N GLN A 54 7.24 21.83 25.24
CA GLN A 54 8.71 21.80 25.31
C GLN A 54 9.23 20.53 25.98
N GLY A 55 8.56 20.05 27.06
CA GLY A 55 8.97 18.82 27.72
C GLY A 55 8.85 17.56 26.85
N GLU A 56 7.88 17.51 25.92
CA GLU A 56 7.77 16.44 24.92
C GLU A 56 8.89 16.54 23.87
N ILE A 57 9.20 17.75 23.41
CA ILE A 57 10.32 17.99 22.50
C ILE A 57 11.63 17.54 23.16
N ASP A 58 11.87 17.91 24.40
CA ASP A 58 13.09 17.54 25.13
C ASP A 58 13.24 16.01 25.27
N ARG A 59 12.11 15.28 25.43
CA ARG A 59 12.11 13.80 25.39
C ARG A 59 12.53 13.27 24.02
N ILE A 60 11.99 13.82 22.94
CA ILE A 60 12.39 13.45 21.58
C ILE A 60 13.90 13.69 21.39
N LEU A 61 14.41 14.86 21.80
CA LEU A 61 15.83 15.20 21.68
C LEU A 61 16.74 14.18 22.40
N ALA A 62 16.27 13.65 23.52
CA ALA A 62 17.02 12.66 24.30
C ALA A 62 17.11 11.29 23.62
N THR A 63 16.20 10.96 22.69
CA THR A 63 16.20 9.67 21.97
C THR A 63 17.08 9.69 20.72
N VAL A 64 17.38 10.86 20.17
CA VAL A 64 18.10 10.99 18.91
C VAL A 64 19.61 11.11 19.16
N PRO A 65 20.45 10.22 18.61
CA PRO A 65 21.90 10.37 18.69
C PRO A 65 22.38 11.70 18.11
N GLY A 66 23.10 12.49 18.90
CA GLY A 66 23.54 13.85 18.52
C GLY A 66 22.51 14.95 18.84
N GLY A 67 21.35 14.61 19.40
CA GLY A 67 20.34 15.56 19.85
C GLY A 67 19.90 16.54 18.76
N VAL A 68 19.75 17.82 19.11
CA VAL A 68 19.31 18.90 18.20
C VAL A 68 20.11 18.92 16.89
N GLY A 69 21.42 18.72 16.96
CA GLY A 69 22.31 18.79 15.77
C GLY A 69 22.00 17.74 14.72
N ASN A 70 21.41 16.60 15.12
CA ASN A 70 21.05 15.53 14.19
C ASN A 70 19.57 15.54 13.78
N ILE A 71 18.76 16.46 14.28
CA ILE A 71 17.36 16.56 13.88
C ILE A 71 17.20 17.55 12.72
N GLN A 72 16.55 17.09 11.65
CA GLN A 72 16.22 17.90 10.49
C GLN A 72 14.79 18.44 10.57
N ASP A 73 13.82 17.63 11.04
CA ASP A 73 12.41 17.99 11.12
C ASP A 73 11.67 17.12 12.16
N ILE A 74 10.54 17.63 12.69
CA ILE A 74 9.61 16.89 13.55
C ILE A 74 8.19 17.24 13.11
N TYR A 75 7.37 16.22 12.81
CA TYR A 75 5.98 16.41 12.44
C TYR A 75 5.12 15.18 12.77
N ALA A 76 3.80 15.33 12.71
CA ALA A 76 2.87 14.26 13.04
C ALA A 76 2.86 13.15 11.96
N LEU A 77 2.32 11.98 12.31
CA LEU A 77 2.13 10.87 11.40
C LEU A 77 1.03 11.20 10.38
N SER A 78 1.09 10.53 9.21
CA SER A 78 -0.04 10.45 8.29
C SER A 78 -1.12 9.50 8.84
N PRO A 79 -2.36 9.56 8.36
CA PRO A 79 -3.45 8.71 8.86
C PRO A 79 -3.15 7.20 8.78
N LEU A 80 -2.51 6.74 7.71
CA LEU A 80 -2.14 5.33 7.61
C LEU A 80 -0.97 4.98 8.52
N GLN A 81 0.01 5.88 8.69
CA GLN A 81 1.11 5.66 9.63
C GLN A 81 0.60 5.51 11.07
N ASP A 82 -0.41 6.32 11.47
CA ASP A 82 -1.07 6.16 12.78
C ASP A 82 -1.68 4.75 12.93
N GLY A 83 -2.34 4.24 11.89
CA GLY A 83 -2.92 2.89 11.90
C GLY A 83 -1.86 1.79 11.97
N ILE A 84 -0.78 1.90 11.20
CA ILE A 84 0.33 0.92 11.23
C ILE A 84 1.03 0.93 12.60
N LEU A 85 1.31 2.12 13.16
CA LEU A 85 1.90 2.24 14.49
C LEU A 85 1.00 1.60 15.55
N PHE A 86 -0.31 1.82 15.49
CA PHE A 86 -1.28 1.20 16.39
C PHE A 86 -1.19 -0.34 16.33
N HIS A 87 -1.19 -0.93 15.15
CA HIS A 87 -1.04 -2.39 14.99
C HIS A 87 0.32 -2.89 15.48
N HIS A 88 1.40 -2.16 15.19
CA HIS A 88 2.73 -2.48 15.70
C HIS A 88 2.74 -2.52 17.23
N LEU A 89 2.08 -1.58 17.89
CA LEU A 89 2.01 -1.53 19.37
C LEU A 89 1.14 -2.62 19.95
N LEU A 90 0.09 -3.06 19.26
CA LEU A 90 -0.76 -4.18 19.69
C LEU A 90 -0.06 -5.54 19.55
N ALA A 91 0.79 -5.70 18.53
CA ALA A 91 1.50 -6.95 18.30
C ALA A 91 2.53 -7.22 19.39
N ARG A 92 2.46 -8.40 20.02
CA ARG A 92 3.42 -8.82 21.05
C ARG A 92 4.66 -9.49 20.47
N GLN A 93 4.52 -10.12 19.31
CA GLN A 93 5.60 -10.78 18.56
C GLN A 93 5.44 -10.46 17.07
N GLY A 94 6.58 -10.38 16.36
CA GLY A 94 6.59 -10.11 14.94
C GLY A 94 6.04 -8.74 14.54
N ASP A 95 6.02 -8.50 13.24
CA ASP A 95 5.47 -7.29 12.65
C ASP A 95 4.96 -7.57 11.22
N PRO A 96 3.63 -7.51 10.97
CA PRO A 96 3.07 -7.74 9.64
C PRO A 96 3.45 -6.66 8.63
N TYR A 97 3.95 -5.51 9.11
CA TYR A 97 4.39 -4.40 8.27
C TYR A 97 5.90 -4.37 8.02
N LEU A 98 6.58 -5.48 8.30
CA LEU A 98 8.00 -5.64 8.00
C LEU A 98 8.14 -6.38 6.66
N LEU A 99 8.54 -5.63 5.63
CA LEU A 99 8.78 -6.13 4.27
C LEU A 99 10.14 -6.83 4.22
N VAL A 100 10.22 -7.93 3.47
CA VAL A 100 11.45 -8.70 3.28
C VAL A 100 11.83 -8.69 1.81
N SER A 101 13.10 -8.45 1.53
CA SER A 101 13.69 -8.60 0.20
C SER A 101 15.00 -9.38 0.30
N GLN A 102 15.25 -10.29 -0.64
CA GLN A 102 16.46 -11.10 -0.68
C GLN A 102 17.19 -10.93 -2.00
N MET A 103 18.49 -10.79 -1.94
CA MET A 103 19.38 -10.65 -3.09
C MET A 103 20.64 -11.48 -2.91
N ALA A 104 21.23 -11.89 -4.03
CA ALA A 104 22.56 -12.51 -4.05
C ALA A 104 23.50 -11.66 -4.89
N PHE A 105 24.76 -11.59 -4.46
CA PHE A 105 25.82 -10.81 -5.06
C PHE A 105 26.98 -11.72 -5.45
N ALA A 106 27.59 -11.47 -6.60
CA ALA A 106 28.67 -12.31 -7.13
C ALA A 106 29.87 -12.41 -6.15
N ASP A 107 30.18 -11.29 -5.46
CA ASP A 107 31.25 -11.20 -4.47
C ASP A 107 30.98 -10.09 -3.46
N ARG A 108 31.86 -10.00 -2.44
CA ARG A 108 31.80 -8.98 -1.39
C ARG A 108 31.94 -7.54 -1.95
N GLY A 109 32.75 -7.33 -2.96
CA GLY A 109 32.97 -6.01 -3.53
C GLY A 109 31.74 -5.45 -4.24
N VAL A 110 30.95 -6.32 -4.92
CA VAL A 110 29.67 -5.95 -5.50
C VAL A 110 28.66 -5.58 -4.41
N LEU A 111 28.58 -6.38 -3.33
CA LEU A 111 27.72 -6.11 -2.18
C LEU A 111 28.08 -4.77 -1.49
N ASP A 112 29.37 -4.52 -1.23
CA ASP A 112 29.79 -3.28 -0.56
C ASP A 112 29.48 -2.04 -1.39
N ARG A 113 29.65 -2.09 -2.72
CA ARG A 113 29.22 -1.02 -3.63
C ARG A 113 27.70 -0.79 -3.60
N TYR A 114 26.94 -1.88 -3.56
CA TYR A 114 25.48 -1.79 -3.43
C TYR A 114 25.06 -1.11 -2.13
N LEU A 115 25.61 -1.54 -0.99
CA LEU A 115 25.31 -0.93 0.32
C LEU A 115 25.72 0.56 0.38
N ALA A 116 26.86 0.91 -0.22
CA ALA A 116 27.29 2.31 -0.33
C ALA A 116 26.31 3.14 -1.20
N ALA A 117 25.79 2.56 -2.29
CA ALA A 117 24.76 3.22 -3.11
C ALA A 117 23.44 3.39 -2.36
N VAL A 118 23.01 2.37 -1.59
CA VAL A 118 21.83 2.46 -0.73
C VAL A 118 22.00 3.56 0.32
N GLN A 119 23.19 3.68 0.97
CA GLN A 119 23.45 4.77 1.93
C GLN A 119 23.28 6.13 1.27
N ARG A 120 23.79 6.33 0.05
CA ARG A 120 23.62 7.59 -0.68
C ARG A 120 22.15 7.92 -0.95
N VAL A 121 21.31 6.90 -1.26
CA VAL A 121 19.88 7.09 -1.43
C VAL A 121 19.20 7.43 -0.10
N VAL A 122 19.59 6.78 1.00
CA VAL A 122 19.10 7.11 2.36
C VAL A 122 19.45 8.55 2.73
N ASP A 123 20.65 9.00 2.42
CA ASP A 123 21.09 10.37 2.71
C ASP A 123 20.32 11.43 1.91
N ARG A 124 19.80 11.06 0.74
CA ARG A 124 19.01 11.96 -0.11
C ARG A 124 17.57 12.14 0.37
N HIS A 125 16.92 11.08 0.87
CA HIS A 125 15.49 11.08 1.18
C HIS A 125 15.24 11.16 2.68
N ASP A 126 14.51 12.17 3.12
CA ASP A 126 14.18 12.45 4.52
C ASP A 126 13.40 11.29 5.17
N ILE A 127 12.40 10.74 4.49
CA ILE A 127 11.60 9.64 5.03
C ILE A 127 12.43 8.40 5.35
N LEU A 128 13.48 8.10 4.57
CA LEU A 128 14.36 6.96 4.84
C LEU A 128 15.23 7.17 6.08
N ARG A 129 15.37 8.42 6.54
CA ARG A 129 16.09 8.81 7.76
C ARG A 129 15.16 9.17 8.91
N THR A 130 13.92 8.68 8.87
CA THR A 130 12.87 9.02 9.84
C THR A 130 12.72 7.92 10.87
N SER A 131 12.65 8.30 12.16
CA SER A 131 12.24 7.47 13.29
C SER A 131 10.87 7.93 13.82
N PHE A 132 10.25 7.10 14.66
CA PHE A 132 8.94 7.36 15.22
C PHE A 132 9.02 7.35 16.75
N VAL A 133 8.47 8.36 17.39
CA VAL A 133 8.45 8.51 18.84
C VAL A 133 7.01 8.70 19.30
N TRP A 134 6.58 7.95 20.30
CA TRP A 134 5.21 7.99 20.86
C TRP A 134 5.19 7.94 22.38
N GLU A 135 6.21 7.36 23.02
CA GLU A 135 6.25 7.20 24.47
C GLU A 135 6.38 8.54 25.18
N GLY A 136 5.45 8.80 26.09
CA GLY A 136 5.42 10.05 26.86
C GLY A 136 5.07 11.31 26.06
N LEU A 137 4.52 11.15 24.85
CA LEU A 137 4.01 12.23 24.02
C LEU A 137 2.48 12.21 24.00
N SER A 138 1.87 13.39 23.90
CA SER A 138 0.42 13.56 23.69
C SER A 138 -0.02 13.04 22.30
N ARG A 139 0.90 13.02 21.34
CA ARG A 139 0.71 12.54 19.97
C ARG A 139 2.02 11.95 19.43
N ALA A 140 1.93 10.84 18.72
CA ALA A 140 3.09 10.25 18.05
C ALA A 140 3.69 11.23 17.01
N ALA A 141 5.01 11.23 16.93
CA ALA A 141 5.79 12.11 16.08
C ALA A 141 6.72 11.34 15.15
N GLN A 142 6.89 11.84 13.94
CA GLN A 142 7.97 11.49 13.03
C GLN A 142 9.15 12.44 13.30
N VAL A 143 10.33 11.87 13.42
CA VAL A 143 11.58 12.61 13.68
C VAL A 143 12.57 12.31 12.57
N VAL A 144 12.82 13.30 11.72
CA VAL A 144 13.76 13.18 10.61
C VAL A 144 15.17 13.46 11.09
N TRP A 145 16.08 12.51 10.92
CA TRP A 145 17.49 12.66 11.27
C TRP A 145 18.27 13.25 10.09
N ARG A 146 19.33 14.01 10.37
CA ARG A 146 20.26 14.49 9.34
C ARG A 146 21.20 13.39 8.88
N ASN A 147 21.62 12.54 9.82
CA ASN A 147 22.53 11.42 9.56
C ASN A 147 21.97 10.14 10.16
N ALA A 148 21.75 9.13 9.31
CA ALA A 148 21.22 7.83 9.67
C ALA A 148 22.01 6.72 8.94
N PRO A 149 23.10 6.22 9.53
CA PRO A 149 23.92 5.17 8.92
C PRO A 149 23.14 3.85 8.83
N LEU A 150 23.35 3.09 7.74
CA LEU A 150 22.73 1.79 7.55
C LEU A 150 23.06 0.82 8.68
N ASN A 151 22.07 0.08 9.13
CA ASN A 151 22.26 -1.03 10.05
C ASN A 151 22.56 -2.30 9.27
N VAL A 152 23.84 -2.69 9.18
CA VAL A 152 24.30 -3.90 8.48
C VAL A 152 24.85 -4.88 9.51
N THR A 153 24.30 -6.10 9.52
CA THR A 153 24.75 -7.19 10.39
C THR A 153 25.28 -8.34 9.53
N GLU A 154 26.51 -8.76 9.73
CA GLU A 154 27.08 -9.94 9.10
C GLU A 154 26.84 -11.15 9.99
N VAL A 155 26.38 -12.27 9.38
CA VAL A 155 26.11 -13.51 10.09
C VAL A 155 26.74 -14.70 9.35
N GLU A 156 27.05 -15.76 10.10
CA GLU A 156 27.51 -17.03 9.54
C GLU A 156 26.30 -17.94 9.27
N LEU A 157 26.41 -18.70 8.17
CA LEU A 157 25.43 -19.72 7.76
C LEU A 157 26.01 -21.10 7.97
N ASP A 158 25.12 -22.06 8.29
CA ASP A 158 25.49 -23.45 8.40
C ASP A 158 25.62 -24.07 7.00
N GLY A 159 26.80 -24.64 6.69
CA GLY A 159 27.05 -25.30 5.42
C GLY A 159 26.21 -26.57 5.19
N SER A 160 25.64 -27.14 6.26
CA SER A 160 24.75 -28.33 6.24
C SER A 160 23.27 -27.99 6.31
N GLY A 161 22.92 -26.71 6.59
CA GLY A 161 21.56 -26.24 6.89
C GLY A 161 20.67 -25.95 5.68
N GLY A 162 21.05 -26.41 4.46
CA GLY A 162 20.30 -26.13 3.24
C GLY A 162 20.64 -24.76 2.59
N PRO A 163 19.83 -24.27 1.64
CA PRO A 163 20.11 -23.04 0.91
C PRO A 163 20.28 -21.83 1.83
N GLY A 164 21.34 -21.04 1.63
CA GLY A 164 21.69 -19.94 2.52
C GLY A 164 20.60 -18.86 2.63
N HIS A 165 19.92 -18.54 1.53
CA HIS A 165 18.80 -17.58 1.53
C HIS A 165 17.61 -18.06 2.39
N ALA A 166 17.34 -19.38 2.42
CA ALA A 166 16.29 -19.96 3.24
C ALA A 166 16.65 -19.88 4.74
N GLN A 167 17.93 -20.10 5.10
CA GLN A 167 18.42 -19.96 6.46
C GLN A 167 18.26 -18.50 6.95
N LEU A 168 18.63 -17.49 6.12
CA LEU A 168 18.44 -16.08 6.46
C LEU A 168 16.97 -15.75 6.67
N ARG A 169 16.10 -16.23 5.78
CA ARG A 169 14.65 -16.00 5.87
C ARG A 169 14.06 -16.60 7.15
N LEU A 170 14.46 -17.81 7.52
CA LEU A 170 13.99 -18.47 8.75
C LEU A 170 14.49 -17.75 10.00
N ARG A 171 15.78 -17.36 10.02
CA ARG A 171 16.41 -16.72 11.18
C ARG A 171 15.89 -15.31 11.43
N PHE A 172 15.46 -14.60 10.38
CA PHE A 172 14.98 -13.21 10.46
C PHE A 172 13.53 -13.07 9.97
N ASP A 173 12.72 -14.08 10.24
CA ASP A 173 11.30 -14.10 9.88
C ASP A 173 10.55 -12.93 10.55
N PRO A 174 9.86 -12.07 9.80
CA PRO A 174 9.04 -10.98 10.34
C PRO A 174 7.98 -11.41 11.35
N ARG A 175 7.56 -12.68 11.34
CA ARG A 175 6.64 -13.24 12.36
C ARG A 175 7.24 -13.27 13.76
N GLN A 176 8.56 -13.22 13.87
CA GLN A 176 9.30 -13.31 15.14
C GLN A 176 10.22 -12.11 15.37
N HIS A 177 10.44 -11.29 14.34
CA HIS A 177 11.35 -10.15 14.39
C HIS A 177 10.61 -8.83 14.28
N ARG A 178 11.15 -7.81 14.93
CA ARG A 178 10.69 -6.42 14.88
C ARG A 178 11.88 -5.50 14.66
N ILE A 179 11.61 -4.34 14.07
CA ILE A 179 12.56 -3.24 13.99
C ILE A 179 12.23 -2.24 15.11
N ASP A 180 13.26 -1.68 15.75
CA ASP A 180 13.10 -0.56 16.67
C ASP A 180 12.70 0.70 15.88
N LEU A 181 11.44 1.09 15.98
CA LEU A 181 10.89 2.25 15.27
C LEU A 181 11.46 3.58 15.77
N GLY A 182 12.02 3.62 16.97
CA GLY A 182 12.69 4.79 17.54
C GLY A 182 14.07 5.08 16.93
N ARG A 183 14.57 4.22 16.05
CA ARG A 183 15.91 4.34 15.47
C ARG A 183 15.92 4.36 13.95
N ALA A 184 16.27 5.49 13.37
CA ALA A 184 16.48 5.61 11.92
C ALA A 184 17.86 5.03 11.50
N PRO A 185 17.94 4.44 10.27
CA PRO A 185 16.85 4.19 9.33
C PRO A 185 16.02 2.94 9.71
N LEU A 186 14.75 2.90 9.35
CA LEU A 186 13.90 1.73 9.53
C LEU A 186 14.17 0.68 8.43
N LEU A 187 15.44 0.52 8.12
CA LEU A 187 16.03 -0.44 7.19
C LEU A 187 17.08 -1.26 7.95
N ARG A 188 16.99 -2.57 7.85
CA ARG A 188 18.00 -3.47 8.41
C ARG A 188 18.52 -4.38 7.31
N PHE A 189 19.82 -4.50 7.22
CA PHE A 189 20.49 -5.37 6.26
C PHE A 189 21.20 -6.48 7.00
N VAL A 190 20.93 -7.72 6.62
CA VAL A 190 21.65 -8.90 7.12
C VAL A 190 22.39 -9.51 5.93
N ILE A 191 23.69 -9.63 6.07
CA ILE A 191 24.57 -10.17 5.03
C ILE A 191 25.24 -11.44 5.49
N ALA A 192 25.43 -12.37 4.55
CA ALA A 192 26.13 -13.62 4.82
C ALA A 192 26.86 -14.10 3.58
N ARG A 193 28.01 -14.74 3.77
CA ARG A 193 28.66 -15.50 2.68
C ARG A 193 27.92 -16.80 2.46
N GLU A 194 27.63 -17.13 1.21
CA GLU A 194 27.02 -18.42 0.87
C GLU A 194 28.02 -19.56 1.06
N PRO A 195 27.70 -20.62 1.83
CA PRO A 195 28.63 -21.71 2.09
C PRO A 195 29.12 -22.37 0.79
N GLY A 196 30.44 -22.57 0.68
CA GLY A 196 31.04 -23.22 -0.50
C GLY A 196 31.10 -22.37 -1.76
N SER A 197 30.72 -21.07 -1.68
CA SER A 197 30.66 -20.14 -2.81
C SER A 197 31.41 -18.84 -2.52
N ALA A 198 31.75 -18.08 -3.58
CA ALA A 198 32.20 -16.68 -3.45
C ALA A 198 31.03 -15.71 -3.28
N ARG A 199 29.78 -16.15 -3.51
CA ARG A 199 28.57 -15.33 -3.46
C ARG A 199 28.27 -14.84 -2.06
N TRP A 200 27.66 -13.68 -2.01
CA TRP A 200 27.13 -13.08 -0.79
C TRP A 200 25.63 -12.93 -0.89
N LEU A 201 24.96 -13.21 0.19
CA LEU A 201 23.52 -13.08 0.34
C LEU A 201 23.22 -11.83 1.17
N LEU A 202 22.16 -11.14 0.81
CA LEU A 202 21.63 -10.01 1.55
C LEU A 202 20.15 -10.23 1.78
N LEU A 203 19.73 -10.09 3.04
CA LEU A 203 18.34 -9.97 3.43
C LEU A 203 18.12 -8.53 3.92
N GLN A 204 17.22 -7.82 3.25
CA GLN A 204 16.77 -6.48 3.62
C GLN A 204 15.43 -6.59 4.32
N LEU A 205 15.34 -5.98 5.50
CA LEU A 205 14.09 -5.75 6.22
C LEU A 205 13.79 -4.26 6.16
N GLN A 206 12.60 -3.90 5.73
CA GLN A 206 12.11 -2.52 5.65
C GLN A 206 10.76 -2.39 6.33
N HIS A 207 10.62 -1.42 7.21
CA HIS A 207 9.31 -1.17 7.83
C HIS A 207 8.42 -0.32 6.94
N HIS A 208 7.15 -0.72 6.80
CA HIS A 208 6.18 -0.06 5.91
C HIS A 208 5.88 1.41 6.29
N LEU A 209 6.17 1.83 7.53
CA LEU A 209 6.03 3.23 7.97
C LEU A 209 6.84 4.23 7.13
N ILE A 210 7.96 3.79 6.52
CA ILE A 210 8.83 4.67 5.72
C ILE A 210 8.62 4.53 4.21
N GLY A 211 7.72 3.68 3.76
CA GLY A 211 7.50 3.52 2.33
C GLY A 211 6.43 2.52 1.95
N ASP A 212 5.98 2.68 0.73
CA ASP A 212 5.08 1.80 0.01
C ASP A 212 5.81 1.16 -1.18
N HIS A 213 5.07 0.43 -2.03
CA HIS A 213 5.63 -0.22 -3.23
C HIS A 213 6.38 0.77 -4.14
N THR A 214 5.83 1.96 -4.38
CA THR A 214 6.50 3.00 -5.19
C THR A 214 7.82 3.46 -4.56
N THR A 215 7.91 3.49 -3.23
CA THR A 215 9.17 3.79 -2.54
C THR A 215 10.26 2.78 -2.86
N LEU A 216 9.92 1.48 -2.91
CA LEU A 216 10.88 0.43 -3.30
C LEU A 216 11.32 0.60 -4.76
N GLU A 217 10.38 0.90 -5.65
CA GLU A 217 10.67 1.15 -7.07
C GLU A 217 11.64 2.32 -7.26
N VAL A 218 11.34 3.47 -6.63
CA VAL A 218 12.18 4.67 -6.71
C VAL A 218 13.55 4.40 -6.08
N MET A 219 13.60 3.71 -4.93
CA MET A 219 14.85 3.35 -4.28
C MET A 219 15.73 2.47 -5.19
N HIS A 220 15.18 1.44 -5.80
CA HIS A 220 15.94 0.58 -6.73
C HIS A 220 16.41 1.35 -7.97
N ALA A 221 15.56 2.23 -8.54
CA ALA A 221 15.95 3.05 -9.68
C ALA A 221 17.08 4.03 -9.33
N GLU A 222 17.04 4.67 -8.16
CA GLU A 222 18.09 5.59 -7.70
C GLU A 222 19.37 4.84 -7.35
N VAL A 223 19.31 3.68 -6.68
CA VAL A 223 20.48 2.81 -6.42
C VAL A 223 21.16 2.43 -7.74
N LYS A 224 20.38 2.04 -8.75
CA LYS A 224 20.89 1.73 -10.09
C LYS A 224 21.56 2.94 -10.75
N ALA A 225 20.98 4.13 -10.62
CA ALA A 225 21.58 5.37 -11.13
C ALA A 225 22.91 5.70 -10.44
N VAL A 226 22.96 5.57 -9.11
CA VAL A 226 24.19 5.77 -8.31
C VAL A 226 25.29 4.79 -8.72
N LEU A 227 24.97 3.50 -8.82
CA LEU A 227 25.94 2.47 -9.24
C LEU A 227 26.43 2.68 -10.68
N GLY A 228 25.59 3.27 -11.54
CA GLY A 228 25.93 3.66 -12.91
C GLY A 228 26.62 5.01 -13.04
N GLY A 229 26.93 5.71 -11.95
CA GLY A 229 27.55 7.05 -11.96
C GLY A 229 26.65 8.17 -12.50
N ARG A 230 25.34 7.95 -12.55
CA ARG A 230 24.32 8.89 -13.06
C ARG A 230 23.50 9.56 -11.98
N ASP A 231 24.00 9.59 -10.76
CA ASP A 231 23.35 10.24 -9.61
C ASP A 231 23.13 11.75 -9.80
N HIS A 232 23.95 12.39 -10.64
CA HIS A 232 23.79 13.80 -11.03
C HIS A 232 22.54 14.06 -11.91
N GLU A 233 21.95 13.02 -12.52
CA GLU A 233 20.70 13.11 -13.32
C GLU A 233 19.46 13.03 -12.42
N LEU A 234 19.60 12.62 -11.16
CA LEU A 234 18.48 12.43 -10.26
C LEU A 234 17.88 13.78 -9.85
N ALA A 235 16.59 13.92 -10.02
CA ALA A 235 15.85 15.10 -9.57
C ALA A 235 15.98 15.31 -8.06
N ALA A 236 15.85 16.55 -7.60
CA ALA A 236 15.83 16.84 -6.18
C ALA A 236 14.68 16.10 -5.47
N PRO A 237 14.92 15.42 -4.35
CA PRO A 237 13.91 14.70 -3.61
C PRO A 237 12.88 15.67 -3.01
N GLN A 238 11.61 15.25 -3.00
CA GLN A 238 10.54 15.99 -2.34
C GLN A 238 10.43 15.53 -0.89
N PRO A 239 10.31 16.44 0.09
CA PRO A 239 10.17 16.08 1.50
C PRO A 239 8.82 15.42 1.79
N PHE A 240 8.82 14.34 2.58
CA PHE A 240 7.58 13.64 2.97
C PHE A 240 6.64 14.52 3.82
N ARG A 241 7.16 15.53 4.52
CA ARG A 241 6.34 16.51 5.25
C ARG A 241 5.27 17.17 4.39
N ASN A 242 5.47 17.26 3.05
CA ASN A 242 4.51 17.85 2.13
C ASN A 242 3.19 17.06 2.12
N LEU A 243 3.27 15.71 2.12
CA LEU A 243 2.09 14.86 2.26
C LEU A 243 1.38 15.09 3.60
N VAL A 244 2.14 15.13 4.69
CA VAL A 244 1.57 15.34 6.02
C VAL A 244 0.88 16.70 6.11
N ALA A 245 1.45 17.75 5.53
CA ALA A 245 0.81 19.05 5.43
C ALA A 245 -0.49 18.99 4.64
N GLN A 246 -0.51 18.33 3.48
CA GLN A 246 -1.72 18.14 2.68
C GLN A 246 -2.81 17.38 3.44
N ALA A 247 -2.43 16.28 4.11
CA ALA A 247 -3.36 15.49 4.90
C ALA A 247 -3.96 16.26 6.09
N ARG A 248 -3.21 17.18 6.69
CA ARG A 248 -3.63 17.90 7.89
C ARG A 248 -4.28 19.25 7.62
N LEU A 249 -3.84 19.94 6.57
CA LEU A 249 -4.26 21.31 6.24
C LEU A 249 -5.22 21.36 5.03
N GLY A 250 -5.44 20.22 4.37
CA GLY A 250 -6.33 20.07 3.24
C GLY A 250 -7.81 19.98 3.64
N VAL A 251 -8.44 18.85 3.34
CA VAL A 251 -9.85 18.61 3.71
C VAL A 251 -9.98 18.46 5.23
N GLY A 252 -10.81 19.28 5.85
CA GLY A 252 -11.00 19.27 7.30
C GLY A 252 -11.73 18.01 7.80
N THR A 253 -11.47 17.62 9.05
CA THR A 253 -12.06 16.44 9.71
C THR A 253 -13.59 16.41 9.61
N LYS A 254 -14.26 17.56 9.78
CA LYS A 254 -15.73 17.65 9.69
C LYS A 254 -16.25 17.26 8.30
N ALA A 255 -15.59 17.66 7.23
CA ALA A 255 -15.98 17.30 5.87
C ALA A 255 -15.78 15.79 5.62
N HIS A 256 -14.72 15.19 6.17
CA HIS A 256 -14.53 13.72 6.16
C HIS A 256 -15.65 13.01 6.93
N GLU A 257 -16.02 13.49 8.12
CA GLU A 257 -17.12 12.93 8.91
C GLU A 257 -18.47 13.00 8.19
N GLU A 258 -18.81 14.14 7.60
CA GLU A 258 -20.04 14.31 6.84
C GLU A 258 -20.11 13.34 5.66
N PHE A 259 -19.02 13.20 4.92
CA PHE A 259 -18.93 12.25 3.81
C PHE A 259 -19.12 10.80 4.26
N PHE A 260 -18.32 10.34 5.24
CA PHE A 260 -18.41 8.96 5.70
C PHE A 260 -19.70 8.64 6.44
N ARG A 261 -20.31 9.60 7.15
CA ARG A 261 -21.61 9.40 7.75
C ARG A 261 -22.71 9.23 6.69
N GLY A 262 -22.62 9.97 5.59
CA GLY A 262 -23.51 9.79 4.43
C GLY A 262 -23.30 8.44 3.72
N LEU A 263 -22.05 7.97 3.66
CA LEU A 263 -21.70 6.72 2.98
C LEU A 263 -21.98 5.46 3.82
N LEU A 264 -21.75 5.51 5.14
CA LEU A 264 -21.65 4.34 6.01
C LEU A 264 -22.64 4.36 7.19
N GLY A 265 -23.39 5.45 7.38
CA GLY A 265 -24.19 5.63 8.59
C GLY A 265 -25.32 4.60 8.81
N ASP A 266 -25.77 3.96 7.77
CA ASP A 266 -26.76 2.87 7.77
C ASP A 266 -26.13 1.47 7.76
N ILE A 267 -24.80 1.35 7.76
CA ILE A 267 -24.10 0.05 7.84
C ILE A 267 -23.97 -0.33 9.31
N ASP A 268 -24.70 -1.32 9.75
CA ASP A 268 -24.79 -1.78 11.13
C ASP A 268 -24.07 -3.11 11.42
N ALA A 269 -23.59 -3.79 10.38
CA ALA A 269 -22.90 -5.06 10.50
C ALA A 269 -21.67 -5.15 9.56
N PRO A 270 -20.58 -5.80 10.01
CA PRO A 270 -19.36 -5.93 9.24
C PRO A 270 -19.52 -6.76 7.97
N THR A 271 -18.74 -6.45 6.94
CA THR A 271 -18.60 -7.30 5.75
C THR A 271 -17.41 -8.24 5.94
N THR A 272 -17.69 -9.53 6.15
CA THR A 272 -16.69 -10.57 6.43
C THR A 272 -16.82 -11.74 5.44
N PRO A 273 -16.19 -11.64 4.26
CA PRO A 273 -16.21 -12.71 3.26
C PRO A 273 -15.70 -14.04 3.85
N PHE A 274 -16.35 -15.14 3.51
CA PHE A 274 -16.06 -16.49 4.03
C PHE A 274 -16.09 -16.62 5.57
N GLY A 275 -16.69 -15.66 6.27
CA GLY A 275 -16.66 -15.60 7.73
C GLY A 275 -15.31 -15.17 8.33
N LEU A 276 -14.34 -14.77 7.51
CA LEU A 276 -13.03 -14.31 7.96
C LEU A 276 -13.15 -12.92 8.61
N SER A 277 -13.00 -12.82 9.92
CA SER A 277 -13.18 -11.57 10.67
C SER A 277 -11.92 -11.06 11.37
N ALA A 278 -10.85 -11.86 11.41
CA ALA A 278 -9.62 -11.54 12.15
C ALA A 278 -8.74 -10.54 11.37
N VAL A 279 -8.95 -9.24 11.56
CA VAL A 279 -8.16 -8.16 10.94
C VAL A 279 -6.96 -7.70 11.78
N HIS A 280 -6.66 -8.41 12.88
CA HIS A 280 -5.53 -8.13 13.77
C HIS A 280 -4.55 -9.30 13.82
N GLY A 281 -4.58 -10.17 12.81
CA GLY A 281 -3.68 -11.32 12.72
C GLY A 281 -2.22 -10.88 12.44
N ASP A 282 -1.29 -11.77 12.79
CA ASP A 282 0.14 -11.63 12.54
C ASP A 282 0.57 -12.07 11.12
N GLY A 283 -0.42 -12.40 10.26
CA GLY A 283 -0.20 -12.94 8.92
C GLY A 283 0.17 -14.43 8.89
N CYS A 284 0.10 -15.15 10.02
CA CYS A 284 0.25 -16.61 10.03
C CYS A 284 -0.94 -17.27 9.32
N GLY A 285 -0.66 -18.38 8.58
CA GLY A 285 -1.70 -19.11 7.84
C GLY A 285 -2.28 -18.34 6.64
N VAL A 286 -1.60 -17.29 6.17
CA VAL A 286 -1.96 -16.61 4.92
C VAL A 286 -1.24 -17.30 3.75
N HIS A 287 -2.02 -17.75 2.78
CA HIS A 287 -1.53 -18.33 1.52
C HIS A 287 -1.66 -17.34 0.39
N GLU A 288 -0.73 -17.42 -0.55
CA GLU A 288 -0.70 -16.55 -1.71
C GLU A 288 -0.86 -17.36 -3.00
N ALA A 289 -1.61 -16.80 -3.95
CA ALA A 289 -1.72 -17.33 -5.31
C ALA A 289 -1.66 -16.20 -6.33
N HIS A 290 -1.01 -16.49 -7.46
CA HIS A 290 -0.86 -15.56 -8.57
C HIS A 290 -1.59 -16.09 -9.80
N ARG A 291 -2.27 -15.20 -10.53
CA ARG A 291 -2.93 -15.56 -11.78
C ARG A 291 -2.82 -14.44 -12.79
N ARG A 292 -2.33 -14.73 -13.97
CA ARG A 292 -2.38 -13.81 -15.10
C ARG A 292 -3.70 -13.96 -15.85
N LEU A 293 -4.40 -12.86 -16.08
CA LEU A 293 -5.65 -12.90 -16.82
C LEU A 293 -5.39 -13.12 -18.32
N PRO A 294 -6.32 -13.81 -19.04
CA PRO A 294 -6.24 -13.96 -20.49
C PRO A 294 -6.16 -12.60 -21.18
N GLN A 295 -5.29 -12.47 -22.18
CA GLN A 295 -5.10 -11.22 -22.93
C GLN A 295 -6.41 -10.74 -23.61
N ALA A 296 -7.22 -11.68 -24.11
CA ALA A 296 -8.52 -11.37 -24.69
C ALA A 296 -9.46 -10.70 -23.67
N LEU A 297 -9.49 -11.20 -22.44
CA LEU A 297 -10.31 -10.60 -21.37
C LEU A 297 -9.81 -9.19 -21.03
N ASN A 298 -8.49 -9.01 -20.88
CA ASN A 298 -7.90 -7.69 -20.64
C ASN A 298 -8.29 -6.68 -21.74
N ALA A 299 -8.18 -7.07 -23.02
CA ALA A 299 -8.55 -6.21 -24.15
C ALA A 299 -10.04 -5.82 -24.13
N ARG A 300 -10.94 -6.78 -23.82
CA ARG A 300 -12.38 -6.54 -23.68
C ARG A 300 -12.68 -5.56 -22.55
N LEU A 301 -12.14 -5.78 -21.36
CA LEU A 301 -12.35 -4.90 -20.20
C LEU A 301 -11.88 -3.46 -20.49
N ARG A 302 -10.70 -3.29 -21.10
CA ARG A 302 -10.21 -1.96 -21.52
C ARG A 302 -11.10 -1.30 -22.57
N SER A 303 -11.64 -2.09 -23.51
CA SER A 303 -12.59 -1.60 -24.52
C SER A 303 -13.86 -1.07 -23.84
N GLN A 304 -14.44 -1.83 -22.90
CA GLN A 304 -15.62 -1.42 -22.16
C GLN A 304 -15.37 -0.20 -21.26
N ALA A 305 -14.22 -0.15 -20.57
CA ALA A 305 -13.83 1.01 -19.77
C ALA A 305 -13.78 2.30 -20.62
N ARG A 306 -13.14 2.23 -21.80
CA ARG A 306 -13.10 3.36 -22.76
C ARG A 306 -14.49 3.72 -23.29
N ARG A 307 -15.31 2.74 -23.67
CA ARG A 307 -16.69 2.96 -24.16
C ARG A 307 -17.54 3.71 -23.12
N LEU A 308 -17.39 3.35 -21.85
CA LEU A 308 -18.16 3.93 -20.76
C LEU A 308 -17.56 5.23 -20.20
N GLY A 309 -16.34 5.58 -20.57
CA GLY A 309 -15.61 6.72 -20.00
C GLY A 309 -15.29 6.53 -18.52
N VAL A 310 -14.97 5.31 -18.09
CA VAL A 310 -14.62 4.96 -16.71
C VAL A 310 -13.21 4.38 -16.63
N SER A 311 -12.62 4.34 -15.44
CA SER A 311 -11.33 3.67 -15.23
C SER A 311 -11.48 2.15 -15.22
N LEU A 312 -10.44 1.42 -15.66
CA LEU A 312 -10.39 -0.04 -15.54
C LEU A 312 -10.48 -0.48 -14.05
N ALA A 313 -9.90 0.31 -13.15
CA ALA A 313 -10.04 0.10 -11.71
C ALA A 313 -11.52 0.01 -11.27
N SER A 314 -12.41 0.81 -11.86
CA SER A 314 -13.85 0.77 -11.51
C SER A 314 -14.51 -0.57 -11.85
N LEU A 315 -14.13 -1.18 -12.99
CA LEU A 315 -14.58 -2.52 -13.34
C LEU A 315 -14.02 -3.57 -12.36
N CYS A 316 -12.75 -3.46 -12.00
CA CYS A 316 -12.12 -4.36 -11.04
C CYS A 316 -12.77 -4.25 -9.64
N HIS A 317 -13.10 -3.04 -9.19
CA HIS A 317 -13.77 -2.83 -7.90
C HIS A 317 -15.18 -3.40 -7.90
N LEU A 318 -15.95 -3.24 -9.00
CA LEU A 318 -17.29 -3.84 -9.10
C LEU A 318 -17.21 -5.37 -9.12
N ALA A 319 -16.28 -5.96 -9.88
CA ALA A 319 -16.07 -7.41 -9.91
C ALA A 319 -15.63 -7.93 -8.52
N TRP A 320 -14.75 -7.23 -7.81
CA TRP A 320 -14.39 -7.59 -6.45
C TRP A 320 -15.57 -7.47 -5.49
N GLY A 321 -16.39 -6.43 -5.63
CA GLY A 321 -17.64 -6.28 -4.88
C GLY A 321 -18.54 -7.51 -5.04
N GLN A 322 -18.63 -8.07 -6.26
CA GLN A 322 -19.39 -9.34 -6.51
C GLN A 322 -18.79 -10.50 -5.71
N VAL A 323 -17.47 -10.67 -5.73
CA VAL A 323 -16.80 -11.74 -4.96
C VAL A 323 -17.09 -11.58 -3.47
N VAL A 324 -16.95 -10.36 -2.94
CA VAL A 324 -17.22 -10.05 -1.53
C VAL A 324 -18.68 -10.28 -1.18
N ALA A 325 -19.62 -9.89 -2.04
CA ALA A 325 -21.05 -10.06 -1.82
C ALA A 325 -21.44 -11.54 -1.73
N ARG A 326 -20.99 -12.34 -2.70
CA ARG A 326 -21.30 -13.78 -2.74
C ARG A 326 -20.66 -14.54 -1.59
N SER A 327 -19.45 -14.17 -1.19
CA SER A 327 -18.73 -14.84 -0.09
C SER A 327 -19.16 -14.36 1.30
N SER A 328 -19.86 -13.24 1.41
CA SER A 328 -20.44 -12.75 2.68
C SER A 328 -21.96 -12.94 2.79
N GLY A 329 -22.63 -13.35 1.70
CA GLY A 329 -24.09 -13.50 1.66
C GLY A 329 -24.85 -12.17 1.76
N ARG A 330 -24.28 -11.07 1.23
CA ARG A 330 -24.84 -9.72 1.31
C ARG A 330 -24.97 -9.06 -0.07
N GLU A 331 -26.01 -8.29 -0.29
CA GLU A 331 -26.14 -7.44 -1.49
C GLU A 331 -25.44 -6.07 -1.27
N GLN A 332 -25.38 -5.60 -0.03
CA GLN A 332 -24.69 -4.39 0.35
C GLN A 332 -23.36 -4.75 1.03
N VAL A 333 -22.26 -4.35 0.43
CA VAL A 333 -20.93 -4.72 0.90
C VAL A 333 -20.04 -3.50 1.10
N VAL A 334 -19.16 -3.61 2.10
CA VAL A 334 -18.07 -2.67 2.33
C VAL A 334 -16.76 -3.43 2.32
N PHE A 335 -15.77 -2.94 1.60
CA PHE A 335 -14.41 -3.47 1.63
C PHE A 335 -13.41 -2.33 1.56
N GLY A 336 -12.19 -2.58 2.00
CA GLY A 336 -11.12 -1.61 1.92
C GLY A 336 -10.61 -1.48 0.47
N THR A 337 -10.45 -0.26 0.00
CA THR A 337 -9.71 0.02 -1.22
C THR A 337 -8.45 0.78 -0.89
N VAL A 338 -7.33 0.36 -1.47
CA VAL A 338 -6.04 1.04 -1.31
C VAL A 338 -5.99 2.18 -2.33
N LEU A 339 -5.90 3.40 -1.83
CA LEU A 339 -5.75 4.62 -2.63
C LEU A 339 -4.28 4.99 -2.75
N PHE A 340 -3.89 5.53 -3.89
CA PHE A 340 -2.49 5.80 -4.21
C PHE A 340 -1.87 6.96 -3.40
N GLY A 341 -2.71 7.93 -2.96
CA GLY A 341 -2.29 9.04 -2.09
C GLY A 341 -1.36 10.09 -2.72
N ARG A 342 -0.92 9.89 -3.97
CA ARG A 342 -0.01 10.81 -4.67
C ARG A 342 -0.72 11.74 -5.65
N MET A 343 -2.03 11.58 -5.82
CA MET A 343 -2.80 12.31 -6.84
C MET A 343 -2.85 13.84 -6.59
N HIS A 344 -2.76 14.26 -5.33
CA HIS A 344 -2.73 15.68 -4.94
C HIS A 344 -1.32 16.18 -4.62
N GLY A 345 -0.29 15.36 -4.79
CA GLY A 345 1.09 15.64 -4.36
C GLY A 345 1.85 16.67 -5.22
N GLY A 346 1.23 17.22 -6.28
CA GLY A 346 1.90 18.17 -7.17
C GLY A 346 2.92 17.52 -8.11
N ALA A 347 3.73 18.34 -8.78
CA ALA A 347 4.75 17.88 -9.71
C ALA A 347 5.84 17.08 -8.98
N GLY A 348 6.11 15.83 -9.41
CA GLY A 348 7.14 14.96 -8.84
C GLY A 348 6.66 14.06 -7.69
N ALA A 349 5.38 14.09 -7.32
CA ALA A 349 4.83 13.21 -6.28
C ALA A 349 4.94 11.71 -6.66
N ASP A 350 4.92 11.41 -7.96
CA ASP A 350 5.14 10.07 -8.53
C ASP A 350 6.52 9.47 -8.21
N ARG A 351 7.50 10.33 -7.89
CA ARG A 351 8.89 9.97 -7.54
C ARG A 351 9.25 10.27 -6.09
N THR A 352 8.28 10.66 -5.29
CA THR A 352 8.51 10.93 -3.86
C THR A 352 8.45 9.62 -3.08
N MET A 353 9.48 9.35 -2.27
CA MET A 353 9.50 8.22 -1.35
C MET A 353 8.65 8.50 -0.11
N GLY A 354 8.04 7.49 0.45
CA GLY A 354 7.24 7.55 1.66
C GLY A 354 5.97 6.71 1.60
N LEU A 355 5.27 6.59 2.70
CA LEU A 355 3.99 5.91 2.80
C LEU A 355 2.87 6.86 2.38
N PHE A 356 2.56 6.89 1.09
CA PHE A 356 1.50 7.72 0.52
C PHE A 356 0.17 7.02 0.45
N ILE A 357 0.16 5.70 0.27
CA ILE A 357 -1.09 4.93 0.19
C ILE A 357 -1.96 5.15 1.43
N ASN A 358 -3.26 5.03 1.26
CA ASN A 358 -4.21 4.98 2.36
C ASN A 358 -5.29 3.95 2.05
N THR A 359 -5.81 3.29 3.07
CA THR A 359 -6.89 2.32 2.94
C THR A 359 -8.18 2.93 3.46
N LEU A 360 -9.19 3.03 2.60
CA LEU A 360 -10.50 3.58 2.96
C LEU A 360 -11.63 2.64 2.56
N PRO A 361 -12.77 2.68 3.26
CA PRO A 361 -13.93 1.85 2.95
C PRO A 361 -14.61 2.31 1.65
N LEU A 362 -14.83 1.38 0.74
CA LEU A 362 -15.68 1.53 -0.41
C LEU A 362 -16.96 0.69 -0.21
N ARG A 363 -18.11 1.34 -0.27
CA ARG A 363 -19.43 0.68 -0.23
C ARG A 363 -19.94 0.46 -1.63
N LEU A 364 -20.42 -0.74 -1.93
CA LEU A 364 -21.14 -1.07 -3.15
C LEU A 364 -22.47 -1.74 -2.80
N ASP A 365 -23.50 -1.37 -3.56
CA ASP A 365 -24.83 -1.98 -3.48
C ASP A 365 -25.01 -2.83 -4.74
N LEU A 366 -25.08 -4.17 -4.56
CA LEU A 366 -25.15 -5.17 -5.63
C LEU A 366 -26.57 -5.72 -5.72
N ASP A 367 -27.46 -4.84 -6.11
CA ASP A 367 -28.91 -5.06 -6.14
C ASP A 367 -29.45 -5.38 -7.55
N GLY A 368 -30.68 -5.02 -7.83
CA GLY A 368 -31.32 -5.13 -9.13
C GLY A 368 -30.88 -4.10 -10.17
N THR A 369 -29.93 -3.20 -9.85
CA THR A 369 -29.43 -2.20 -10.79
C THR A 369 -28.65 -2.85 -11.93
N GLY A 370 -28.85 -2.37 -13.16
CA GLY A 370 -28.16 -2.89 -14.34
C GLY A 370 -26.65 -2.71 -14.26
N VAL A 371 -25.92 -3.63 -14.88
CA VAL A 371 -24.44 -3.70 -14.82
C VAL A 371 -23.79 -2.40 -15.26
N GLU A 372 -24.23 -1.78 -16.38
CA GLU A 372 -23.63 -0.52 -16.85
C GLU A 372 -23.82 0.61 -15.83
N ALA A 373 -25.01 0.74 -15.25
CA ALA A 373 -25.30 1.74 -14.23
C ALA A 373 -24.47 1.49 -12.97
N SER A 374 -24.30 0.23 -12.55
CA SER A 374 -23.48 -0.15 -11.41
C SER A 374 -22.00 0.19 -11.61
N VAL A 375 -21.46 0.00 -12.84
CA VAL A 375 -20.09 0.42 -13.19
C VAL A 375 -19.93 1.93 -13.06
N ARG A 376 -20.87 2.71 -13.58
CA ARG A 376 -20.84 4.19 -13.49
C ARG A 376 -20.95 4.67 -12.04
N THR A 377 -21.81 4.05 -11.24
CA THR A 377 -21.93 4.34 -9.79
C THR A 377 -20.64 4.01 -9.05
N THR A 378 -20.03 2.86 -9.32
CA THR A 378 -18.73 2.48 -8.74
C THR A 378 -17.66 3.51 -9.09
N HIS A 379 -17.59 3.95 -10.36
CA HIS A 379 -16.65 4.97 -10.80
C HIS A 379 -16.86 6.31 -10.08
N ALA A 380 -18.11 6.75 -9.95
CA ALA A 380 -18.43 7.99 -9.23
C ALA A 380 -18.05 7.90 -7.74
N ARG A 381 -18.36 6.79 -7.07
CA ARG A 381 -18.00 6.55 -5.66
C ARG A 381 -16.48 6.54 -5.43
N LEU A 382 -15.71 5.91 -6.34
CA LEU A 382 -14.24 5.97 -6.28
C LEU A 382 -13.72 7.40 -6.45
N ALA A 383 -14.30 8.17 -7.39
CA ALA A 383 -13.92 9.57 -7.58
C ALA A 383 -14.27 10.46 -6.36
N GLU A 384 -15.38 10.19 -5.68
CA GLU A 384 -15.74 10.86 -4.44
C GLU A 384 -14.79 10.48 -3.30
N LEU A 385 -14.46 9.19 -3.17
CA LEU A 385 -13.56 8.70 -2.14
C LEU A 385 -12.14 9.28 -2.29
N LEU A 386 -11.66 9.47 -3.54
CA LEU A 386 -10.37 10.14 -3.81
C LEU A 386 -10.32 11.58 -3.29
N ALA A 387 -11.44 12.30 -3.22
CA ALA A 387 -11.47 13.63 -2.60
C ALA A 387 -11.22 13.57 -1.08
N HIS A 388 -11.35 12.40 -0.48
CA HIS A 388 -11.17 12.13 0.94
C HIS A 388 -9.97 11.19 1.20
N GLU A 389 -9.03 11.05 0.26
CA GLU A 389 -7.94 10.06 0.32
C GLU A 389 -7.05 10.18 1.56
N HIS A 390 -7.02 11.33 2.21
CA HIS A 390 -6.26 11.57 3.45
C HIS A 390 -7.08 11.38 4.74
N ALA A 391 -8.30 10.86 4.67
CA ALA A 391 -9.10 10.57 5.86
C ALA A 391 -8.54 9.39 6.65
N SER A 392 -8.77 9.38 7.96
CA SER A 392 -8.44 8.23 8.81
C SER A 392 -9.48 7.12 8.65
N LEU A 393 -9.02 5.85 8.48
CA LEU A 393 -9.89 4.68 8.49
C LEU A 393 -10.68 4.58 9.83
N ALA A 394 -10.04 4.91 10.96
CA ALA A 394 -10.71 4.94 12.26
C ALA A 394 -11.84 5.98 12.32
N LEU A 395 -11.69 7.12 11.64
CA LEU A 395 -12.76 8.11 11.49
C LEU A 395 -13.92 7.51 10.68
N ALA A 396 -13.63 6.93 9.52
CA ALA A 396 -14.64 6.31 8.66
C ALA A 396 -15.41 5.21 9.40
N GLN A 397 -14.72 4.37 10.15
CA GLN A 397 -15.35 3.31 10.96
C GLN A 397 -16.29 3.88 12.04
N ARG A 398 -15.91 4.96 12.73
CA ARG A 398 -16.79 5.63 13.71
C ARG A 398 -18.03 6.27 13.09
N CYS A 399 -18.01 6.54 11.78
CA CYS A 399 -19.16 7.05 11.05
C CYS A 399 -20.17 5.99 10.62
N SER A 400 -19.87 4.70 10.85
CA SER A 400 -20.79 3.57 10.61
C SER A 400 -21.55 3.18 11.89
N GLY A 401 -22.57 2.33 11.75
CA GLY A 401 -23.30 1.70 12.86
C GLY A 401 -22.62 0.45 13.41
N VAL A 402 -21.48 0.02 12.85
CA VAL A 402 -20.76 -1.18 13.30
C VAL A 402 -20.12 -0.92 14.68
N ALA A 403 -20.53 -1.69 15.68
CA ALA A 403 -20.03 -1.53 17.05
C ALA A 403 -18.59 -2.07 17.19
N ALA A 404 -17.72 -1.28 17.85
CA ALA A 404 -16.40 -1.76 18.24
C ALA A 404 -16.52 -2.93 19.22
N PRO A 405 -15.61 -3.94 19.20
CA PRO A 405 -14.36 -3.99 18.43
C PRO A 405 -14.47 -4.61 17.02
N ALA A 406 -15.69 -4.84 16.50
CA ALA A 406 -15.85 -5.45 15.19
C ALA A 406 -15.26 -4.54 14.07
N PRO A 407 -14.50 -5.09 13.12
CA PRO A 407 -14.03 -4.33 11.97
C PRO A 407 -15.19 -4.01 11.03
N LEU A 408 -15.13 -2.88 10.33
CA LEU A 408 -16.13 -2.55 9.32
C LEU A 408 -16.10 -3.54 8.13
N PHE A 409 -14.91 -3.99 7.78
CA PHE A 409 -14.66 -4.97 6.71
C PHE A 409 -13.39 -5.79 7.01
N SER A 410 -13.27 -6.94 6.37
CA SER A 410 -12.09 -7.81 6.46
C SER A 410 -11.44 -8.13 5.11
N ALA A 411 -11.92 -7.51 4.03
CA ALA A 411 -11.39 -7.69 2.68
C ALA A 411 -10.81 -6.39 2.12
N LEU A 412 -9.69 -6.50 1.37
CA LEU A 412 -9.06 -5.39 0.66
C LEU A 412 -9.00 -5.63 -0.84
N LEU A 413 -9.06 -4.55 -1.60
CA LEU A 413 -8.62 -4.50 -3.00
C LEU A 413 -7.51 -3.47 -3.17
N ASN A 414 -6.38 -3.91 -3.75
CA ASN A 414 -5.27 -3.06 -4.12
C ASN A 414 -5.11 -3.05 -5.65
N TYR A 415 -5.49 -1.98 -6.32
CA TYR A 415 -5.30 -1.81 -7.76
C TYR A 415 -4.03 -1.00 -8.01
N ARG A 416 -3.04 -1.61 -8.66
CA ARG A 416 -1.72 -1.03 -8.89
C ARG A 416 -1.43 -0.90 -10.38
N HIS A 417 -0.91 0.27 -10.79
CA HIS A 417 -0.25 0.41 -12.08
C HIS A 417 1.22 0.03 -11.91
N THR A 418 1.64 -1.02 -12.57
CA THR A 418 3.01 -1.53 -12.48
C THR A 418 3.72 -1.29 -13.81
N ALA A 419 4.84 -0.55 -13.78
CA ALA A 419 5.63 -0.34 -14.99
C ALA A 419 6.19 -1.69 -15.51
N PRO A 420 6.17 -1.95 -16.83
CA PRO A 420 6.66 -3.20 -17.41
C PRO A 420 8.11 -3.55 -17.04
N ALA A 421 8.94 -2.54 -16.76
CA ALA A 421 10.33 -2.72 -16.36
C ALA A 421 10.51 -3.42 -15.00
N LEU A 422 9.47 -3.45 -14.16
CA LEU A 422 9.49 -4.07 -12.84
C LEU A 422 8.92 -5.50 -12.85
N ALA A 423 8.17 -5.86 -13.88
CA ALA A 423 7.74 -7.23 -14.10
C ALA A 423 8.92 -8.22 -14.31
N CYS A 424 10.11 -7.71 -14.56
CA CYS A 424 11.33 -8.49 -14.78
C CYS A 424 12.24 -8.58 -13.54
N GLY A 425 11.83 -8.07 -12.36
CA GLY A 425 12.69 -7.99 -11.18
C GLY A 425 13.81 -6.93 -11.32
N PRO A 426 14.53 -6.59 -10.25
CA PRO A 426 15.62 -5.61 -10.26
C PRO A 426 16.85 -6.05 -11.06
N ASP A 427 16.88 -7.25 -11.63
CA ASP A 427 18.03 -7.87 -12.29
C ASP A 427 18.44 -7.24 -13.63
N ALA A 428 17.56 -6.49 -14.28
CA ALA A 428 17.89 -5.91 -15.59
C ALA A 428 18.89 -4.76 -15.46
N GLY A 429 20.19 -5.09 -15.28
CA GLY A 429 21.31 -4.17 -15.46
C GLY A 429 22.20 -3.88 -14.25
N LEU A 430 22.08 -4.60 -13.15
CA LEU A 430 23.08 -4.58 -12.07
C LEU A 430 23.98 -5.81 -12.20
N GLY A 431 25.12 -5.68 -12.91
CA GLY A 431 26.06 -6.79 -13.11
C GLY A 431 26.48 -7.43 -11.79
N GLY A 432 26.19 -8.72 -11.64
CA GLY A 432 26.55 -9.50 -10.45
C GLY A 432 25.57 -9.42 -9.27
N VAL A 433 24.36 -8.90 -9.48
CA VAL A 433 23.25 -8.91 -8.50
C VAL A 433 22.13 -9.78 -9.03
N GLU A 434 21.62 -10.68 -8.21
CA GLU A 434 20.48 -11.55 -8.49
C GLU A 434 19.39 -11.33 -7.45
N TRP A 435 18.16 -11.11 -7.90
CA TRP A 435 16.99 -11.03 -7.02
C TRP A 435 16.49 -12.44 -6.67
N LEU A 436 16.40 -12.75 -5.39
CA LEU A 436 15.98 -14.07 -4.90
C LEU A 436 14.51 -14.10 -4.46
N GLY A 437 13.88 -12.93 -4.34
CA GLY A 437 12.48 -12.81 -3.96
C GLY A 437 12.23 -11.76 -2.89
N GLY A 438 10.96 -11.50 -2.65
CA GLY A 438 10.46 -10.62 -1.60
C GLY A 438 9.14 -11.10 -1.04
N GLU A 439 8.77 -10.61 0.12
CA GLU A 439 7.50 -10.93 0.77
C GLU A 439 6.91 -9.65 1.33
N GLU A 440 5.67 -9.38 0.95
CA GLU A 440 4.84 -8.32 1.49
C GLU A 440 3.65 -8.97 2.21
N ARG A 441 3.33 -8.51 3.40
CA ARG A 441 2.25 -9.07 4.20
C ARG A 441 1.21 -8.01 4.52
N THR A 442 0.02 -8.49 4.83
CA THR A 442 -1.10 -7.68 5.29
C THR A 442 -1.70 -8.31 6.54
N ASN A 443 -2.25 -7.49 7.41
CA ASN A 443 -3.04 -7.94 8.56
C ASN A 443 -4.48 -8.32 8.18
N TYR A 444 -4.91 -8.05 6.95
CA TYR A 444 -6.24 -8.42 6.48
C TYR A 444 -6.29 -9.86 6.01
N PRO A 445 -7.32 -10.64 6.44
CA PRO A 445 -7.40 -12.06 6.12
C PRO A 445 -7.75 -12.34 4.66
N LEU A 446 -8.19 -11.34 3.91
CA LEU A 446 -8.51 -11.45 2.49
C LEU A 446 -8.06 -10.20 1.74
N THR A 447 -7.01 -10.32 0.95
CA THR A 447 -6.51 -9.22 0.11
C THR A 447 -6.38 -9.68 -1.33
N LEU A 448 -6.87 -8.87 -2.26
CA LEU A 448 -6.64 -9.05 -3.68
C LEU A 448 -5.88 -7.86 -4.24
N SER A 449 -4.73 -8.11 -4.83
CA SER A 449 -4.02 -7.13 -5.65
C SER A 449 -4.29 -7.37 -7.12
N VAL A 450 -4.57 -6.29 -7.86
CA VAL A 450 -4.69 -6.27 -9.32
C VAL A 450 -3.56 -5.45 -9.88
N ASP A 451 -2.62 -6.11 -10.57
CA ASP A 451 -1.48 -5.47 -11.20
C ASP A 451 -1.79 -5.16 -12.66
N ASP A 452 -1.86 -3.88 -12.99
CA ASP A 452 -2.07 -3.38 -14.35
C ASP A 452 -0.71 -3.09 -15.01
N PHE A 453 -0.28 -3.99 -15.89
CA PHE A 453 0.94 -3.87 -16.68
C PHE A 453 0.73 -3.16 -18.03
N GLY A 454 -0.40 -2.49 -18.23
CA GLY A 454 -0.78 -1.86 -19.49
C GLY A 454 -1.40 -2.86 -20.49
N GLU A 455 -0.65 -3.85 -20.96
CA GLU A 455 -1.13 -4.86 -21.92
C GLU A 455 -1.62 -6.15 -21.26
N ALA A 456 -1.42 -6.30 -19.96
CA ALA A 456 -1.81 -7.47 -19.18
C ALA A 456 -2.35 -7.06 -17.80
N LEU A 457 -3.16 -7.93 -17.21
CA LEU A 457 -3.58 -7.84 -15.82
C LEU A 457 -3.12 -9.08 -15.07
N GLY A 458 -2.55 -8.87 -13.89
CA GLY A 458 -2.21 -9.90 -12.92
C GLY A 458 -3.12 -9.83 -11.71
N LEU A 459 -3.44 -10.97 -11.11
CA LEU A 459 -4.12 -11.09 -9.84
C LEU A 459 -3.17 -11.74 -8.83
N THR A 460 -3.09 -11.18 -7.64
CA THR A 460 -2.42 -11.79 -6.50
C THR A 460 -3.40 -11.81 -5.33
N ALA A 461 -3.82 -13.00 -4.92
CA ALA A 461 -4.67 -13.17 -3.75
C ALA A 461 -3.83 -13.61 -2.55
N GLN A 462 -3.97 -12.94 -1.41
CA GLN A 462 -3.44 -13.34 -0.12
C GLN A 462 -4.64 -13.63 0.79
N VAL A 463 -4.74 -14.87 1.27
CA VAL A 463 -5.95 -15.34 1.95
C VAL A 463 -5.59 -16.19 3.16
N ALA A 464 -6.22 -15.90 4.29
CA ALA A 464 -6.08 -16.70 5.51
C ALA A 464 -6.80 -18.06 5.36
N GLU A 465 -6.21 -19.10 5.96
CA GLU A 465 -6.85 -20.41 6.06
C GLU A 465 -8.25 -20.31 6.71
N PRO A 466 -9.19 -21.18 6.31
CA PRO A 466 -9.07 -22.34 5.41
C PRO A 466 -9.39 -22.03 3.93
N VAL A 467 -9.44 -20.77 3.52
CA VAL A 467 -9.85 -20.38 2.16
C VAL A 467 -8.67 -20.46 1.19
N SER A 468 -8.90 -21.04 0.02
CA SER A 468 -7.87 -21.15 -1.02
C SER A 468 -7.68 -19.84 -1.77
N ALA A 469 -6.45 -19.34 -1.81
CA ALA A 469 -6.09 -18.14 -2.56
C ALA A 469 -6.30 -18.31 -4.08
N ASP A 470 -6.04 -19.51 -4.64
CA ASP A 470 -6.28 -19.78 -6.07
C ASP A 470 -7.78 -19.73 -6.42
N ARG A 471 -8.66 -20.22 -5.53
CA ARG A 471 -10.12 -20.10 -5.71
C ARG A 471 -10.57 -18.64 -5.75
N VAL A 472 -10.01 -17.80 -4.89
CA VAL A 472 -10.31 -16.34 -4.88
C VAL A 472 -9.88 -15.69 -6.20
N CYS A 473 -8.70 -16.02 -6.72
CA CYS A 473 -8.28 -15.59 -8.06
C CYS A 473 -9.26 -16.09 -9.15
N GLY A 474 -9.74 -17.33 -9.03
CA GLY A 474 -10.74 -17.90 -9.93
C GLY A 474 -12.07 -17.16 -9.91
N TYR A 475 -12.58 -16.82 -8.74
CA TYR A 475 -13.80 -16.04 -8.57
C TYR A 475 -13.67 -14.65 -9.16
N MET A 476 -12.55 -13.97 -8.91
CA MET A 476 -12.31 -12.65 -9.49
C MET A 476 -12.21 -12.69 -11.01
N GLN A 477 -11.49 -13.65 -11.58
CA GLN A 477 -11.44 -13.83 -13.03
C GLN A 477 -12.85 -14.05 -13.60
N ARG A 478 -13.63 -14.95 -13.00
CA ARG A 478 -14.99 -15.24 -13.46
C ARG A 478 -15.92 -14.04 -13.35
N ALA A 479 -15.83 -13.26 -12.26
CA ALA A 479 -16.58 -12.02 -12.11
C ALA A 479 -16.25 -11.01 -13.22
N LEU A 480 -14.96 -10.86 -13.58
CA LEU A 480 -14.52 -10.00 -14.68
C LEU A 480 -15.00 -10.48 -16.05
N GLU A 481 -15.02 -11.81 -16.30
CA GLU A 481 -15.57 -12.41 -17.52
C GLU A 481 -17.07 -12.10 -17.65
N GLN A 482 -17.83 -12.37 -16.60
CA GLN A 482 -19.29 -12.12 -16.58
C GLN A 482 -19.62 -10.64 -16.72
N LEU A 483 -18.81 -9.77 -16.10
CA LEU A 483 -18.94 -8.32 -16.23
C LEU A 483 -18.72 -7.87 -17.69
N ALA A 484 -17.68 -8.39 -18.36
CA ALA A 484 -17.41 -8.10 -19.75
C ALA A 484 -18.52 -8.61 -20.67
N ASP A 485 -19.00 -9.85 -20.47
CA ASP A 485 -20.09 -10.45 -21.23
C ASP A 485 -21.38 -9.61 -21.10
N ALA A 486 -21.75 -9.25 -19.86
CA ALA A 486 -22.95 -8.45 -19.61
C ALA A 486 -22.85 -7.05 -20.23
N LEU A 487 -21.71 -6.37 -20.11
CA LEU A 487 -21.52 -5.04 -20.71
C LEU A 487 -21.59 -5.06 -22.24
N GLU A 488 -21.19 -6.15 -22.89
CA GLU A 488 -21.24 -6.32 -24.35
C GLU A 488 -22.60 -6.72 -24.88
N GLN A 489 -23.31 -7.60 -24.18
CA GLN A 489 -24.50 -8.28 -24.71
C GLN A 489 -25.80 -7.83 -24.04
N ALA A 490 -25.78 -7.53 -22.74
CA ALA A 490 -26.96 -7.24 -21.93
C ALA A 490 -26.63 -6.25 -20.78
N PRO A 491 -26.32 -4.98 -21.07
CA PRO A 491 -25.82 -4.01 -20.08
C PRO A 491 -26.82 -3.68 -18.95
N ASN A 492 -28.09 -4.00 -19.15
CA ASN A 492 -29.16 -3.83 -18.16
C ASN A 492 -29.38 -5.07 -17.27
N THR A 493 -28.62 -6.15 -17.47
CA THR A 493 -28.68 -7.31 -16.55
C THR A 493 -28.46 -6.84 -15.13
N PRO A 494 -29.32 -7.22 -14.15
CA PRO A 494 -29.12 -6.90 -12.75
C PRO A 494 -27.73 -7.34 -12.27
N VAL A 495 -26.99 -6.44 -11.64
CA VAL A 495 -25.61 -6.74 -11.22
C VAL A 495 -25.56 -7.95 -10.26
N ARG A 496 -26.59 -8.14 -9.44
CA ARG A 496 -26.72 -9.30 -8.55
C ARG A 496 -26.84 -10.64 -9.27
N GLU A 497 -27.15 -10.68 -10.57
CA GLU A 497 -27.31 -11.93 -11.33
C GLU A 497 -26.00 -12.44 -11.93
N LEU A 498 -24.92 -11.64 -11.88
CA LEU A 498 -23.61 -12.08 -12.34
C LEU A 498 -23.10 -13.25 -11.50
N ASP A 499 -22.68 -14.33 -12.16
CA ASP A 499 -22.16 -15.52 -11.51
C ASP A 499 -20.62 -15.43 -11.36
N ILE A 500 -20.11 -15.71 -10.17
CA ILE A 500 -18.68 -15.72 -9.89
C ILE A 500 -18.07 -17.12 -9.85
N LEU A 501 -18.89 -18.20 -9.88
CA LEU A 501 -18.40 -19.57 -9.78
C LEU A 501 -17.79 -20.03 -11.10
N PRO A 502 -16.52 -20.47 -11.10
CA PRO A 502 -15.93 -21.17 -12.24
C PRO A 502 -16.74 -22.43 -12.58
N SER A 503 -16.87 -22.76 -13.87
CA SER A 503 -17.70 -23.87 -14.33
C SER A 503 -17.32 -25.21 -13.68
N ALA A 504 -16.03 -25.49 -13.51
CA ALA A 504 -15.55 -26.70 -12.87
C ALA A 504 -15.97 -26.77 -11.39
N GLU A 505 -15.90 -25.67 -10.66
CA GLU A 505 -16.34 -25.62 -9.26
C GLU A 505 -17.86 -25.75 -9.13
N ARG A 506 -18.60 -25.11 -10.04
CA ARG A 506 -20.05 -25.26 -10.09
C ARG A 506 -20.46 -26.73 -10.31
N ALA A 507 -19.80 -27.42 -11.26
CA ALA A 507 -20.05 -28.85 -11.51
C ALA A 507 -19.69 -29.69 -10.27
N TYR A 508 -18.54 -29.43 -9.63
CA TYR A 508 -18.16 -30.10 -8.39
C TYR A 508 -19.21 -29.96 -7.29
N LEU A 509 -19.67 -28.71 -7.03
CA LEU A 509 -20.65 -28.43 -5.97
C LEU A 509 -22.04 -29.03 -6.27
N LEU A 510 -22.49 -28.99 -7.52
CA LEU A 510 -23.86 -29.40 -7.89
C LEU A 510 -23.97 -30.89 -8.25
N GLU A 511 -22.88 -31.48 -8.79
CA GLU A 511 -22.93 -32.83 -9.33
C GLU A 511 -22.13 -33.82 -8.47
N GLU A 512 -20.84 -33.51 -8.15
CA GLU A 512 -19.98 -34.46 -7.46
C GLU A 512 -20.28 -34.56 -5.96
N LEU A 513 -20.44 -33.44 -5.26
CA LEU A 513 -20.79 -33.45 -3.84
C LEU A 513 -22.21 -33.98 -3.57
N ASN A 514 -23.11 -33.91 -4.57
CA ASN A 514 -24.48 -34.42 -4.45
C ASN A 514 -24.63 -35.86 -4.94
N ARG A 515 -23.56 -36.53 -5.38
CA ARG A 515 -23.55 -37.98 -5.67
C ARG A 515 -23.60 -38.79 -4.38
N THR A 516 -24.68 -38.66 -3.63
CA THR A 516 -24.95 -39.40 -2.39
C THR A 516 -25.68 -40.70 -2.60
N ALA A 517 -25.95 -41.10 -3.83
CA ALA A 517 -26.57 -42.42 -4.13
C ALA A 517 -25.53 -43.51 -3.83
N ALA A 518 -25.84 -44.37 -2.85
CA ALA A 518 -25.16 -45.61 -2.52
C ALA A 518 -25.27 -46.63 -3.66
#